data_455bd1d7e1df43932a98851ae2059d40
#
_entry.id   455bd1d7e1df43932a98851ae2059d40
#
_cell.length_a   1.000
_cell.length_b   1.000
_cell.length_c   1.000
_cell.angle_alpha   90.00
_cell.angle_beta   90.00
_cell.angle_gamma   90.00
#
_symmetry.space_group_name_H-M   'P 1'
#
loop_
_entity.id
_entity.type
_entity.pdbx_description
1 polymer ?
#
loop_
_entity_poly.entity_id
_entity_poly.type
_entity_poly.pdbx_seq_one_letter_code
_entity_poly.pdbx_strand_id
1 'polypeptide(L)'
;MIADIEISRLATETTQHFAYNKPAITPINGLAPGQSLTSEGYLKVVAWEDIVNKPDPSVARDQYKFSPSITWGDEFNYTGAPDPKKWNMSTGNGYYGWGNHELQHFTGRSKNVKVEDGKLKIIALNEPYNGFDYTSGKIVSNKKQRYGRYIIKAKMPLGAGLWPAIFGFGERHKDYDLKTWPNCGEFDIVEIKGQHDGELNYNVHSAKSYGASNMVTLPTHVTLNKFNEYRIDWTPDYIKWYFNGTLMRTFTNNGNGYDGWPFNDYFDLNICLSVGGDFVGNNINKVAMPAIMEIEYVRYYALINLNKKSQYVQNPIQPRLSPASAKIVKSGSQTFTVTNVPANTTVHWYALGNDLRGFGLSGSKITITSAMLQAGGLSSGSSLEFFVDFIDANGVSSKATRGTLTIQ
;
A
#
# COMPACT_ATOMS: atom_id res chain seq x y z
N MET A 1 -0.51 1.63 32.95
CA MET A 1 0.42 0.57 32.52
C MET A 1 -0.42 -0.59 32.08
N ILE A 2 -0.37 -0.95 30.82
CA ILE A 2 -1.00 -2.16 30.32
C ILE A 2 0.07 -3.23 30.40
N ALA A 3 -0.17 -4.27 31.17
CA ALA A 3 0.70 -5.42 31.22
C ALA A 3 -0.03 -6.59 30.58
N ASP A 4 0.61 -7.24 29.63
CA ASP A 4 0.16 -8.50 29.08
C ASP A 4 0.79 -9.66 29.84
N ILE A 5 0.07 -10.74 29.92
CA ILE A 5 0.51 -11.94 30.58
C ILE A 5 0.89 -12.95 29.49
N GLU A 6 2.17 -13.29 29.42
CA GLU A 6 2.67 -14.36 28.58
C GLU A 6 2.64 -15.68 29.36
N ILE A 7 1.96 -16.69 28.86
CA ILE A 7 1.90 -18.02 29.43
C ILE A 7 2.79 -18.94 28.61
N SER A 8 3.96 -19.29 29.14
CA SER A 8 4.84 -20.28 28.53
C SER A 8 4.52 -21.66 29.08
N ARG A 9 4.14 -22.59 28.23
CA ARG A 9 3.98 -24.00 28.58
C ARG A 9 5.19 -24.81 28.12
N LEU A 10 5.52 -25.82 28.88
CA LEU A 10 6.65 -26.75 28.70
C LEU A 10 6.75 -27.44 27.32
N ALA A 11 5.78 -27.36 26.45
CA ALA A 11 5.82 -28.02 25.15
C ALA A 11 5.26 -27.15 23.99
N THR A 12 4.59 -26.04 24.27
CA THR A 12 4.06 -25.12 23.28
C THR A 12 3.97 -23.76 23.94
N GLU A 13 4.75 -22.82 23.47
CA GLU A 13 4.59 -21.44 23.85
C GLU A 13 3.24 -20.94 23.35
N THR A 14 2.30 -20.78 24.23
CA THR A 14 1.03 -20.15 23.92
C THR A 14 1.04 -18.79 24.58
N THR A 15 1.20 -17.75 23.79
CA THR A 15 1.04 -16.39 24.26
C THR A 15 -0.45 -16.08 24.33
N GLN A 16 -0.98 -15.86 25.51
CA GLN A 16 -2.33 -15.32 25.69
C GLN A 16 -2.21 -13.88 26.17
N HIS A 17 -2.80 -12.97 25.42
CA HIS A 17 -2.86 -11.56 25.76
C HIS A 17 -4.09 -11.27 26.61
N PHE A 18 -3.88 -10.84 27.84
CA PHE A 18 -4.94 -10.40 28.73
C PHE A 18 -4.84 -8.88 28.89
N ALA A 19 -5.86 -8.15 28.43
CA ALA A 19 -5.91 -6.71 28.63
C ALA A 19 -6.02 -6.36 30.12
N TYR A 20 -5.05 -5.64 30.65
CA TYR A 20 -4.92 -5.28 32.06
C TYR A 20 -6.06 -4.40 32.61
N ASN A 21 -6.92 -3.88 31.78
CA ASN A 21 -8.02 -2.97 32.18
C ASN A 21 -9.28 -3.68 32.74
N LYS A 22 -9.24 -4.95 32.97
CA LYS A 22 -10.33 -5.62 33.69
C LYS A 22 -10.00 -5.75 35.18
N PRO A 23 -10.89 -5.29 36.09
CA PRO A 23 -10.61 -5.25 37.52
C PRO A 23 -10.58 -6.62 38.21
N ALA A 24 -10.46 -7.70 37.47
CA ALA A 24 -10.25 -9.03 38.04
C ALA A 24 -9.52 -9.93 37.06
N ILE A 25 -8.19 -9.88 37.08
CA ILE A 25 -7.42 -10.99 36.55
C ILE A 25 -7.62 -12.16 37.56
N THR A 26 -8.45 -13.12 37.18
CA THR A 26 -8.55 -14.35 37.95
C THR A 26 -7.20 -15.07 37.84
N PRO A 27 -6.54 -15.40 38.93
CA PRO A 27 -5.28 -16.11 38.88
C PRO A 27 -5.43 -17.40 38.07
N ILE A 28 -4.60 -17.60 37.09
CA ILE A 28 -4.54 -18.87 36.36
C ILE A 28 -3.72 -19.81 37.20
N ASN A 29 -4.30 -20.96 37.56
CA ASN A 29 -3.69 -21.95 38.41
C ASN A 29 -3.24 -21.45 39.83
N GLY A 30 -3.98 -20.46 40.37
CA GLY A 30 -3.71 -19.96 41.72
C GLY A 30 -2.55 -18.97 41.81
N LEU A 31 -2.01 -18.49 40.72
CA LEU A 31 -0.91 -17.54 40.72
C LEU A 31 -1.43 -16.09 40.85
N ALA A 32 -0.77 -15.33 41.70
CA ALA A 32 -1.08 -13.92 41.90
C ALA A 32 -0.50 -13.04 40.79
N PRO A 33 -1.07 -11.82 40.52
CA PRO A 33 -0.49 -10.85 39.58
C PRO A 33 0.98 -10.57 39.95
N GLY A 34 1.85 -10.58 38.96
CA GLY A 34 3.30 -10.38 39.12
C GLY A 34 4.11 -11.68 39.19
N GLN A 35 3.47 -12.83 39.21
CA GLN A 35 4.15 -14.12 39.12
C GLN A 35 4.26 -14.57 37.64
N SER A 36 5.27 -15.37 37.33
CA SER A 36 5.54 -15.83 35.99
C SER A 36 5.55 -17.35 35.87
N LEU A 37 5.00 -17.90 34.79
CA LEU A 37 5.20 -19.30 34.45
C LEU A 37 6.59 -19.45 33.81
N THR A 38 7.47 -20.16 34.52
CA THR A 38 8.76 -20.62 34.01
C THR A 38 8.61 -22.04 33.47
N SER A 39 9.68 -22.68 33.07
CA SER A 39 9.71 -24.12 32.78
C SER A 39 9.21 -25.00 33.90
N GLU A 40 9.02 -24.46 35.10
CA GLU A 40 8.51 -25.13 36.28
C GLU A 40 7.05 -24.80 36.59
N GLY A 41 6.36 -24.05 35.75
CA GLY A 41 4.92 -23.80 35.85
C GLY A 41 4.51 -22.44 36.42
N TYR A 42 5.38 -21.44 36.46
CA TYR A 42 5.07 -20.10 36.95
C TYR A 42 4.75 -19.11 35.84
N LEU A 43 3.83 -18.19 36.10
CA LEU A 43 3.43 -17.11 35.18
C LEU A 43 4.40 -15.93 35.27
N LYS A 44 4.94 -15.52 34.13
CA LYS A 44 5.74 -14.30 34.01
C LYS A 44 4.88 -13.17 33.51
N VAL A 45 4.79 -12.07 34.26
CA VAL A 45 4.26 -10.81 33.77
C VAL A 45 5.41 -10.04 33.14
N VAL A 46 5.28 -9.70 31.88
CA VAL A 46 6.25 -8.88 31.14
C VAL A 46 5.60 -7.58 30.73
N ALA A 47 6.38 -6.53 30.67
CA ALA A 47 5.90 -5.28 30.12
C ALA A 47 5.59 -5.45 28.62
N TRP A 48 4.57 -4.74 28.15
CA TRP A 48 4.19 -4.79 26.72
C TRP A 48 5.38 -4.48 25.82
N GLU A 49 6.20 -3.50 26.18
CA GLU A 49 7.40 -3.10 25.47
C GLU A 49 8.42 -4.24 25.35
N ASP A 50 8.50 -5.11 26.32
CA ASP A 50 9.41 -6.27 26.31
C ASP A 50 8.91 -7.36 25.36
N ILE A 51 7.60 -7.51 25.21
CA ILE A 51 7.00 -8.48 24.27
C ILE A 51 7.15 -8.00 22.83
N VAL A 52 6.81 -6.74 22.58
CA VAL A 52 6.75 -6.19 21.21
C VAL A 52 8.11 -5.78 20.66
N ASN A 53 9.07 -5.50 21.54
CA ASN A 53 10.43 -5.13 21.13
C ASN A 53 11.40 -6.31 21.11
N LYS A 54 10.98 -7.52 21.49
CA LYS A 54 11.81 -8.70 21.25
C LYS A 54 11.97 -8.90 19.75
N PRO A 55 13.21 -8.94 19.22
CA PRO A 55 13.42 -9.32 17.84
C PRO A 55 12.84 -10.72 17.63
N ASP A 56 12.01 -10.89 16.62
CA ASP A 56 11.56 -12.21 16.20
C ASP A 56 12.81 -13.08 15.92
N PRO A 57 13.07 -14.13 16.68
CA PRO A 57 14.27 -14.94 16.50
C PRO A 57 14.28 -15.69 15.16
N SER A 58 13.13 -15.82 14.49
CA SER A 58 13.02 -16.41 13.14
C SER A 58 13.42 -15.43 12.05
N VAL A 59 13.45 -14.12 12.33
CA VAL A 59 13.93 -13.12 11.40
C VAL A 59 15.44 -12.98 11.61
N ALA A 60 16.22 -13.52 10.71
CA ALA A 60 17.66 -13.22 10.62
C ALA A 60 17.81 -11.71 10.77
N ARG A 61 18.60 -11.28 11.76
CA ARG A 61 18.78 -9.89 12.21
C ARG A 61 18.62 -8.94 11.03
N ASP A 62 17.67 -8.02 11.12
CA ASP A 62 17.25 -7.12 10.06
C ASP A 62 18.46 -6.47 9.42
N GLN A 63 18.86 -7.03 8.28
CA GLN A 63 20.08 -6.60 7.57
C GLN A 63 19.82 -5.32 6.79
N TYR A 64 18.54 -4.91 6.68
CA TYR A 64 18.16 -3.72 5.94
C TYR A 64 18.36 -2.46 6.79
N LYS A 65 18.99 -1.45 6.18
CA LYS A 65 19.20 -0.14 6.79
C LYS A 65 18.45 0.92 5.99
N PHE A 66 17.73 1.75 6.72
CA PHE A 66 17.08 2.91 6.15
C PHE A 66 17.94 4.16 6.35
N SER A 67 17.78 5.14 5.48
CA SER A 67 18.45 6.42 5.61
C SER A 67 18.27 6.99 7.02
N PRO A 68 19.31 7.53 7.66
CA PRO A 68 19.18 8.16 8.97
C PRO A 68 18.46 9.51 8.90
N SER A 69 18.29 10.08 7.71
CA SER A 69 17.61 11.34 7.47
C SER A 69 16.44 11.16 6.52
N ILE A 70 15.45 12.06 6.61
CA ILE A 70 14.30 12.11 5.72
C ILE A 70 14.79 12.28 4.29
N THR A 71 14.42 11.34 3.41
CA THR A 71 14.80 11.34 2.00
C THR A 71 13.76 12.05 1.12
N TRP A 72 12.51 11.98 1.56
CA TRP A 72 11.36 12.67 0.98
C TRP A 72 10.28 12.79 2.06
N GLY A 73 9.43 13.79 1.95
CA GLY A 73 8.29 13.93 2.84
C GLY A 73 7.75 15.35 2.90
N ASP A 74 6.79 15.52 3.77
CA ASP A 74 6.15 16.80 4.04
C ASP A 74 5.83 16.94 5.53
N GLU A 75 6.29 18.03 6.13
CA GLU A 75 6.03 18.38 7.53
C GLU A 75 4.83 19.33 7.63
N PHE A 76 4.23 19.71 6.51
CA PHE A 76 3.07 20.61 6.40
C PHE A 76 3.19 21.94 7.16
N ASN A 77 4.41 22.47 7.27
CA ASN A 77 4.75 23.72 7.98
C ASN A 77 4.46 24.96 7.13
N TYR A 78 3.31 24.99 6.45
CA TYR A 78 2.86 26.10 5.61
C TYR A 78 1.32 26.17 5.65
N THR A 79 0.74 27.17 4.99
CA THR A 79 -0.73 27.32 4.88
C THR A 79 -1.13 27.43 3.41
N GLY A 80 -2.24 26.80 3.04
CA GLY A 80 -2.80 26.83 1.70
C GLY A 80 -3.06 25.44 1.11
N ALA A 81 -2.91 25.30 -0.20
CA ALA A 81 -2.99 24.00 -0.86
C ALA A 81 -1.73 23.15 -0.57
N PRO A 82 -1.84 21.81 -0.59
CA PRO A 82 -0.65 20.95 -0.57
C PRO A 82 0.36 21.36 -1.65
N ASP A 83 1.66 21.30 -1.31
CA ASP A 83 2.74 21.68 -2.23
C ASP A 83 2.66 20.86 -3.53
N PRO A 84 2.40 21.48 -4.70
CA PRO A 84 2.25 20.78 -5.97
C PRO A 84 3.56 20.12 -6.45
N LYS A 85 4.71 20.46 -5.86
CA LYS A 85 5.97 19.75 -6.11
C LYS A 85 6.05 18.40 -5.40
N LYS A 86 5.17 18.18 -4.43
CA LYS A 86 5.11 16.95 -3.63
C LYS A 86 3.86 16.15 -3.87
N TRP A 87 2.72 16.81 -4.11
CA TRP A 87 1.41 16.21 -4.12
C TRP A 87 0.58 16.59 -5.35
N ASN A 88 -0.11 15.62 -5.90
CA ASN A 88 -1.22 15.80 -6.81
C ASN A 88 -2.54 15.62 -6.05
N MET A 89 -3.54 16.37 -6.40
CA MET A 89 -4.90 16.21 -5.88
C MET A 89 -5.75 15.45 -6.90
N SER A 90 -6.34 14.34 -6.49
CA SER A 90 -7.28 13.60 -7.32
C SER A 90 -8.66 14.24 -7.27
N THR A 91 -9.39 14.19 -8.40
CA THR A 91 -10.73 14.74 -8.52
C THR A 91 -11.68 13.73 -9.15
N GLY A 92 -12.97 13.86 -8.87
CA GLY A 92 -14.02 12.99 -9.41
C GLY A 92 -14.38 11.84 -8.48
N ASN A 93 -15.15 10.89 -9.02
CA ASN A 93 -15.57 9.68 -8.31
C ASN A 93 -14.93 8.41 -8.88
N GLY A 94 -14.02 8.55 -9.87
CA GLY A 94 -13.35 7.41 -10.49
C GLY A 94 -14.31 6.45 -11.24
N TYR A 95 -13.76 5.31 -11.64
CA TYR A 95 -14.54 4.23 -12.25
C TYR A 95 -15.21 3.42 -11.13
N TYR A 96 -16.52 3.22 -11.20
CA TYR A 96 -17.33 2.54 -10.18
C TYR A 96 -17.05 3.00 -8.73
N GLY A 97 -16.97 4.34 -8.51
CA GLY A 97 -16.64 4.86 -7.17
C GLY A 97 -15.29 4.35 -6.71
N TRP A 98 -14.25 4.60 -7.49
CA TRP A 98 -12.87 4.13 -7.24
C TRP A 98 -12.74 2.60 -7.10
N GLY A 99 -13.69 1.84 -7.68
CA GLY A 99 -13.72 0.38 -7.62
C GLY A 99 -14.45 -0.21 -6.42
N ASN A 100 -14.97 0.61 -5.53
CA ASN A 100 -15.59 0.20 -4.26
C ASN A 100 -17.00 0.80 -4.07
N HIS A 101 -17.64 1.33 -5.13
CA HIS A 101 -18.92 2.02 -5.05
C HIS A 101 -18.96 3.16 -4.02
N GLU A 102 -17.83 3.87 -3.87
CA GLU A 102 -17.72 5.01 -2.95
C GLU A 102 -18.64 6.15 -3.37
N LEU A 103 -19.17 6.88 -2.38
CA LEU A 103 -20.23 7.86 -2.59
C LEU A 103 -19.75 9.29 -2.80
N GLN A 104 -18.51 9.62 -2.47
CA GLN A 104 -18.00 10.98 -2.57
C GLN A 104 -17.48 11.32 -3.98
N HIS A 105 -17.53 12.60 -4.26
CA HIS A 105 -16.73 13.24 -5.31
C HIS A 105 -15.48 13.85 -4.68
N PHE A 106 -14.29 13.37 -5.02
CA PHE A 106 -13.05 13.99 -4.57
C PHE A 106 -12.82 15.33 -5.26
N THR A 107 -12.37 16.32 -4.51
CA THR A 107 -12.07 17.67 -5.04
C THR A 107 -10.76 18.20 -4.48
N GLY A 108 -10.12 19.11 -5.24
CA GLY A 108 -8.97 19.88 -4.78
C GLY A 108 -9.34 21.22 -4.13
N ARG A 109 -10.61 21.45 -3.79
CA ARG A 109 -11.05 22.71 -3.18
C ARG A 109 -10.50 22.83 -1.75
N SER A 110 -10.16 24.04 -1.34
CA SER A 110 -9.64 24.32 0.01
C SER A 110 -10.55 23.86 1.15
N LYS A 111 -11.86 23.69 0.89
CA LYS A 111 -12.79 23.12 1.87
C LYS A 111 -12.70 21.61 2.01
N ASN A 112 -12.08 20.90 1.05
CA ASN A 112 -11.86 19.45 1.12
C ASN A 112 -10.39 19.09 1.37
N VAL A 113 -9.44 19.89 0.86
CA VAL A 113 -8.01 19.62 1.03
C VAL A 113 -7.28 20.93 1.28
N LYS A 114 -6.62 21.04 2.42
CA LYS A 114 -5.78 22.21 2.75
C LYS A 114 -4.71 21.85 3.76
N VAL A 115 -3.66 22.65 3.78
CA VAL A 115 -2.69 22.70 4.87
C VAL A 115 -2.97 23.90 5.73
N GLU A 116 -3.15 23.70 7.01
CA GLU A 116 -3.49 24.71 8.00
C GLU A 116 -3.07 24.24 9.40
N ASP A 117 -2.60 25.12 10.24
CA ASP A 117 -2.16 24.86 11.62
C ASP A 117 -1.07 23.78 11.70
N GLY A 118 -0.13 23.78 10.74
CA GLY A 118 0.95 22.77 10.68
C GLY A 118 0.48 21.35 10.35
N LYS A 119 -0.63 21.21 9.65
CA LYS A 119 -1.23 19.90 9.30
C LYS A 119 -1.87 19.93 7.94
N LEU A 120 -1.79 18.81 7.23
CA LEU A 120 -2.69 18.53 6.13
C LEU A 120 -4.06 18.16 6.72
N LYS A 121 -5.11 18.76 6.21
CA LYS A 121 -6.49 18.44 6.53
C LYS A 121 -7.20 17.93 5.28
N ILE A 122 -7.71 16.70 5.33
CA ILE A 122 -8.60 16.12 4.32
C ILE A 122 -10.00 16.07 4.95
N ILE A 123 -10.97 16.71 4.29
CA ILE A 123 -12.27 17.03 4.89
C ILE A 123 -13.39 16.45 4.04
N ALA A 124 -14.13 15.51 4.60
CA ALA A 124 -15.36 15.00 4.02
C ALA A 124 -16.55 15.86 4.45
N LEU A 125 -17.36 16.24 3.48
CA LEU A 125 -18.53 17.10 3.65
C LEU A 125 -19.77 16.40 3.14
N ASN A 126 -20.90 16.59 3.84
CA ASN A 126 -22.23 16.30 3.34
C ASN A 126 -22.73 17.55 2.59
N GLU A 127 -22.48 17.60 1.31
CA GLU A 127 -22.88 18.70 0.42
C GLU A 127 -23.13 18.19 -1.00
N PRO A 128 -24.17 18.70 -1.70
CA PRO A 128 -24.37 18.37 -3.10
C PRO A 128 -23.24 18.96 -3.97
N TYR A 129 -22.65 18.14 -4.81
CA TYR A 129 -21.62 18.58 -5.75
C TYR A 129 -21.53 17.63 -6.95
N ASN A 130 -21.68 18.14 -8.17
CA ASN A 130 -21.58 17.38 -9.42
C ASN A 130 -22.38 16.07 -9.46
N GLY A 131 -23.60 16.07 -8.87
CA GLY A 131 -24.46 14.90 -8.83
C GLY A 131 -24.15 13.91 -7.68
N PHE A 132 -23.26 14.25 -6.76
CA PHE A 132 -22.93 13.50 -5.56
C PHE A 132 -23.41 14.23 -4.31
N ASP A 133 -23.76 13.47 -3.27
CA ASP A 133 -24.20 14.02 -1.97
C ASP A 133 -23.05 14.32 -1.02
N TYR A 134 -21.85 13.83 -1.34
CA TYR A 134 -20.66 13.99 -0.51
C TYR A 134 -19.49 14.48 -1.34
N THR A 135 -18.67 15.33 -0.72
CA THR A 135 -17.35 15.69 -1.25
C THR A 135 -16.27 15.33 -0.25
N SER A 136 -15.07 15.03 -0.73
CA SER A 136 -13.92 14.77 0.10
C SER A 136 -12.63 15.07 -0.65
N GLY A 137 -11.48 14.63 -0.11
CA GLY A 137 -10.18 14.84 -0.71
C GLY A 137 -9.34 13.57 -0.81
N LYS A 138 -8.48 13.55 -1.84
CA LYS A 138 -7.45 12.56 -2.05
C LYS A 138 -6.20 13.23 -2.61
N ILE A 139 -5.06 12.94 -2.00
CA ILE A 139 -3.76 13.37 -2.50
C ILE A 139 -2.88 12.17 -2.84
N VAL A 140 -2.01 12.35 -3.83
CA VAL A 140 -1.09 11.33 -4.32
C VAL A 140 0.30 11.93 -4.42
N SER A 141 1.32 11.23 -3.96
CA SER A 141 2.69 11.72 -4.05
C SER A 141 3.16 11.82 -5.51
N ASN A 142 3.80 12.94 -5.87
CA ASN A 142 4.40 13.14 -7.20
C ASN A 142 5.63 12.26 -7.40
N LYS A 143 6.31 11.92 -6.31
CA LYS A 143 7.50 11.09 -6.35
C LYS A 143 7.14 9.67 -5.96
N LYS A 144 7.37 8.75 -6.87
CA LYS A 144 7.29 7.32 -6.60
C LYS A 144 8.56 6.87 -5.87
N GLN A 145 8.38 5.99 -4.90
CA GLN A 145 9.47 5.41 -4.12
C GLN A 145 9.56 3.91 -4.38
N ARG A 146 10.71 3.35 -4.10
CA ARG A 146 10.94 1.90 -4.15
C ARG A 146 11.72 1.49 -2.93
N TYR A 147 11.10 0.63 -2.10
CA TYR A 147 11.57 0.23 -0.79
C TYR A 147 11.86 1.42 0.13
N GLY A 148 11.80 1.18 1.40
CA GLY A 148 12.05 2.23 2.38
C GLY A 148 11.09 2.14 3.55
N ARG A 149 11.15 3.14 4.38
CA ARG A 149 10.29 3.31 5.54
C ARG A 149 9.44 4.56 5.36
N TYR A 150 8.13 4.41 5.44
CA TYR A 150 7.23 5.55 5.67
C TYR A 150 6.87 5.64 7.14
N ILE A 151 6.87 6.85 7.67
CA ILE A 151 6.35 7.18 8.99
C ILE A 151 5.38 8.34 8.81
N ILE A 152 4.13 8.12 9.21
CA ILE A 152 3.04 9.07 9.02
C ILE A 152 2.35 9.27 10.36
N LYS A 153 2.24 10.50 10.81
CA LYS A 153 1.51 10.84 12.03
C LYS A 153 0.19 11.46 11.67
N ALA A 154 -0.88 10.73 11.97
CA ALA A 154 -2.23 11.09 11.56
C ALA A 154 -3.25 10.85 12.66
N LYS A 155 -4.33 11.65 12.60
CA LYS A 155 -5.55 11.50 13.37
C LYS A 155 -6.67 11.13 12.40
N MET A 156 -7.31 10.00 12.65
CA MET A 156 -8.35 9.45 11.78
C MET A 156 -9.73 9.89 12.27
N PRO A 157 -10.62 10.38 11.39
CA PRO A 157 -12.00 10.66 11.76
C PRO A 157 -12.77 9.37 12.00
N LEU A 158 -13.68 9.39 12.96
CA LEU A 158 -14.58 8.30 13.28
C LEU A 158 -16.02 8.65 12.91
N GLY A 159 -16.78 7.66 12.52
CA GLY A 159 -18.17 7.75 12.13
C GLY A 159 -18.53 6.70 11.09
N ALA A 160 -19.73 6.13 11.18
CA ALA A 160 -20.19 5.12 10.21
C ALA A 160 -20.14 5.65 8.79
N GLY A 161 -19.61 4.84 7.87
CA GLY A 161 -19.43 5.17 6.48
C GLY A 161 -18.22 6.06 6.16
N LEU A 162 -17.37 6.41 7.14
CA LEU A 162 -16.10 7.07 6.89
C LEU A 162 -14.99 6.04 6.69
N TRP A 163 -14.15 6.29 5.69
CA TRP A 163 -13.04 5.40 5.32
C TRP A 163 -11.75 6.20 5.07
N PRO A 164 -11.06 6.62 6.12
CA PRO A 164 -9.72 7.16 5.98
C PRO A 164 -8.74 6.04 5.63
N ALA A 165 -7.89 6.28 4.62
CA ALA A 165 -6.92 5.33 4.13
C ALA A 165 -5.59 5.99 3.74
N ILE A 166 -4.50 5.24 3.97
CA ILE A 166 -3.14 5.56 3.54
C ILE A 166 -2.56 4.31 2.90
N PHE A 167 -2.23 4.38 1.61
CA PHE A 167 -1.83 3.21 0.83
C PHE A 167 -0.86 3.57 -0.30
N GLY A 168 -0.20 2.56 -0.85
CA GLY A 168 0.67 2.69 -2.00
C GLY A 168 0.16 1.90 -3.19
N PHE A 169 0.15 2.51 -4.39
CA PHE A 169 -0.07 1.81 -5.64
C PHE A 169 1.23 1.64 -6.42
N GLY A 170 1.42 0.47 -7.01
CA GLY A 170 2.51 0.20 -7.94
C GLY A 170 2.43 1.07 -9.19
N GLU A 171 3.58 1.45 -9.77
CA GLU A 171 3.64 2.40 -10.90
C GLU A 171 2.93 1.91 -12.17
N ARG A 172 2.54 0.64 -12.22
CA ARG A 172 1.71 0.09 -13.30
C ARG A 172 0.24 0.44 -13.15
N HIS A 173 -0.15 0.97 -12.00
CA HIS A 173 -1.46 1.57 -11.82
C HIS A 173 -1.47 2.92 -12.54
N LYS A 174 -2.23 3.00 -13.61
CA LYS A 174 -2.46 4.27 -14.28
C LYS A 174 -3.73 4.88 -13.73
N ASP A 175 -3.60 6.09 -13.22
CA ASP A 175 -4.66 6.98 -12.78
C ASP A 175 -6.06 6.34 -12.85
N TYR A 176 -6.32 5.44 -11.88
CA TYR A 176 -7.62 4.79 -11.68
C TYR A 176 -8.11 3.85 -12.80
N ASP A 177 -7.23 3.39 -13.68
CA ASP A 177 -7.56 2.27 -14.56
C ASP A 177 -7.50 0.97 -13.74
N LEU A 178 -8.65 0.54 -13.23
CA LEU A 178 -8.81 -0.71 -12.49
C LEU A 178 -8.39 -1.95 -13.29
N LYS A 179 -8.18 -1.82 -14.60
CA LYS A 179 -7.68 -2.91 -15.45
C LYS A 179 -6.24 -3.33 -15.11
N THR A 180 -5.48 -2.47 -14.44
CA THR A 180 -4.13 -2.82 -13.98
C THR A 180 -4.11 -3.34 -12.55
N TRP A 181 -5.12 -3.04 -11.78
CA TRP A 181 -5.30 -3.57 -10.43
C TRP A 181 -5.94 -4.98 -10.50
N PRO A 182 -5.54 -5.95 -9.68
CA PRO A 182 -4.55 -5.89 -8.60
C PRO A 182 -3.11 -6.19 -9.02
N ASN A 183 -2.83 -6.39 -10.30
CA ASN A 183 -1.52 -6.81 -10.83
C ASN A 183 -0.42 -5.77 -10.59
N CYS A 184 -0.77 -4.49 -10.54
CA CYS A 184 0.20 -3.43 -10.25
C CYS A 184 0.76 -3.51 -8.83
N GLY A 185 0.07 -4.22 -7.94
CA GLY A 185 0.36 -4.26 -6.52
C GLY A 185 -0.18 -3.04 -5.76
N GLU A 186 -0.66 -3.30 -4.56
CA GLU A 186 -1.08 -2.30 -3.58
C GLU A 186 -0.69 -2.79 -2.19
N PHE A 187 -0.23 -1.89 -1.36
CA PHE A 187 -0.07 -2.14 0.07
C PHE A 187 -0.78 -1.05 0.87
N ASP A 188 -1.58 -1.47 1.83
CA ASP A 188 -2.31 -0.55 2.68
C ASP A 188 -1.53 -0.33 3.96
N ILE A 189 -0.99 0.90 4.13
CA ILE A 189 -0.29 1.28 5.35
C ILE A 189 -1.28 1.24 6.51
N VAL A 190 -2.49 1.74 6.26
CA VAL A 190 -3.64 1.60 7.15
C VAL A 190 -4.92 1.95 6.42
N GLU A 191 -5.97 1.18 6.72
CA GLU A 191 -7.35 1.48 6.36
C GLU A 191 -8.20 1.40 7.63
N ILE A 192 -9.13 2.34 7.79
CA ILE A 192 -9.99 2.41 8.96
C ILE A 192 -11.46 2.35 8.54
N LYS A 193 -12.21 1.47 9.18
CA LYS A 193 -13.67 1.55 9.18
C LYS A 193 -14.11 2.53 10.27
N GLY A 194 -14.57 3.69 9.89
CA GLY A 194 -14.84 4.78 10.84
C GLY A 194 -15.84 4.44 11.94
N GLN A 195 -16.66 3.40 11.76
CA GLN A 195 -17.54 2.86 12.78
C GLN A 195 -16.83 1.98 13.83
N HIS A 196 -15.57 1.60 13.61
CA HIS A 196 -14.82 0.71 14.49
C HIS A 196 -13.58 1.43 15.04
N ASP A 197 -13.75 2.19 16.11
CA ASP A 197 -12.61 2.79 16.80
C ASP A 197 -11.73 1.71 17.41
N GLY A 198 -10.43 1.86 17.25
CA GLY A 198 -9.46 0.89 17.77
C GLY A 198 -9.25 -0.34 16.89
N GLU A 199 -9.72 -0.35 15.63
CA GLU A 199 -9.44 -1.40 14.67
C GLU A 199 -8.59 -0.87 13.51
N LEU A 200 -7.49 -1.55 13.23
CA LEU A 200 -6.55 -1.24 12.14
C LEU A 200 -6.64 -2.33 11.09
N ASN A 201 -6.89 -1.96 9.84
CA ASN A 201 -6.88 -2.89 8.72
C ASN A 201 -5.60 -2.70 7.93
N TYR A 202 -4.87 -3.78 7.73
CA TYR A 202 -3.65 -3.88 6.95
C TYR A 202 -3.83 -4.86 5.81
N ASN A 203 -3.44 -4.49 4.61
CA ASN A 203 -3.66 -5.35 3.46
C ASN A 203 -2.50 -5.27 2.46
N VAL A 204 -2.47 -6.22 1.56
CA VAL A 204 -1.71 -6.20 0.31
C VAL A 204 -2.56 -6.81 -0.79
N HIS A 205 -2.43 -6.26 -1.99
CA HIS A 205 -3.11 -6.78 -3.16
C HIS A 205 -2.09 -7.12 -4.25
N SER A 206 -2.30 -8.26 -4.88
CA SER A 206 -1.49 -8.77 -5.98
C SER A 206 -2.37 -9.62 -6.90
N ALA A 207 -1.87 -10.01 -8.06
CA ALA A 207 -2.61 -10.89 -8.98
C ALA A 207 -3.04 -12.20 -8.32
N LYS A 208 -2.23 -12.76 -7.42
CA LYS A 208 -2.53 -14.00 -6.69
C LYS A 208 -3.50 -13.85 -5.54
N SER A 209 -3.58 -12.67 -4.97
CA SER A 209 -4.39 -12.47 -3.75
C SER A 209 -4.76 -11.00 -3.60
N TYR A 210 -6.05 -10.72 -3.59
CA TYR A 210 -6.59 -9.36 -3.52
C TYR A 210 -7.92 -9.33 -2.76
N GLY A 211 -8.50 -8.14 -2.61
CA GLY A 211 -9.68 -7.92 -1.78
C GLY A 211 -9.38 -8.28 -0.32
N ALA A 212 -10.25 -9.01 0.33
CA ALA A 212 -10.11 -9.41 1.73
C ALA A 212 -9.12 -10.58 1.97
N SER A 213 -8.56 -11.17 0.91
CA SER A 213 -7.78 -12.42 1.01
C SER A 213 -6.52 -12.31 1.88
N ASN A 214 -5.90 -11.12 1.90
CA ASN A 214 -4.72 -10.83 2.72
C ASN A 214 -5.02 -9.79 3.80
N MET A 215 -6.26 -9.37 3.95
CA MET A 215 -6.60 -8.37 4.95
C MET A 215 -6.46 -8.94 6.36
N VAL A 216 -5.82 -8.18 7.23
CA VAL A 216 -5.73 -8.47 8.66
C VAL A 216 -6.27 -7.28 9.42
N THR A 217 -7.30 -7.51 10.22
CA THR A 217 -7.85 -6.52 11.15
C THR A 217 -7.28 -6.79 12.53
N LEU A 218 -6.59 -5.80 13.08
CA LEU A 218 -5.95 -5.91 14.39
C LEU A 218 -6.51 -4.85 15.34
N PRO A 219 -6.87 -5.22 16.56
CA PRO A 219 -7.32 -4.27 17.55
C PRO A 219 -6.16 -3.45 18.10
N THR A 220 -6.47 -2.23 18.52
CA THR A 220 -5.59 -1.39 19.32
C THR A 220 -6.36 -0.86 20.54
N HIS A 221 -5.62 -0.58 21.61
CA HIS A 221 -6.21 0.00 22.83
C HIS A 221 -6.21 1.54 22.81
N VAL A 222 -5.84 2.12 21.69
CA VAL A 222 -5.74 3.56 21.51
C VAL A 222 -6.81 4.04 20.54
N THR A 223 -7.52 5.09 20.90
CA THR A 223 -8.48 5.69 19.95
C THR A 223 -7.76 6.28 18.73
N LEU A 224 -8.31 5.99 17.56
CA LEU A 224 -7.78 6.46 16.27
C LEU A 224 -8.09 7.94 16.03
N ASN A 225 -9.06 8.51 16.77
CA ASN A 225 -9.37 9.93 16.77
C ASN A 225 -8.40 10.77 17.65
N LYS A 226 -7.16 10.32 17.72
CA LYS A 226 -5.99 11.06 18.24
C LYS A 226 -4.83 10.88 17.26
N PHE A 227 -3.80 11.71 17.40
CA PHE A 227 -2.59 11.54 16.59
C PHE A 227 -1.86 10.27 16.99
N ASN A 228 -1.77 9.37 16.04
CA ASN A 228 -1.03 8.12 16.13
C ASN A 228 0.01 8.03 15.01
N GLU A 229 1.07 7.26 15.23
CA GLU A 229 2.09 7.01 14.23
C GLU A 229 1.79 5.69 13.50
N TYR A 230 1.70 5.79 12.18
CA TYR A 230 1.55 4.66 11.26
C TYR A 230 2.85 4.52 10.49
N ARG A 231 3.47 3.34 10.56
CA ARG A 231 4.73 3.09 9.89
C ARG A 231 4.66 1.82 9.06
N ILE A 232 5.32 1.86 7.90
CA ILE A 232 5.60 0.69 7.08
C ILE A 232 7.11 0.61 6.80
N ASP A 233 7.69 -0.57 6.98
CA ASP A 233 9.04 -0.91 6.53
C ASP A 233 8.89 -1.84 5.32
N TRP A 234 9.22 -1.34 4.16
CA TRP A 234 9.07 -2.03 2.90
C TRP A 234 10.44 -2.35 2.30
N THR A 235 10.69 -3.63 2.09
CA THR A 235 11.96 -4.17 1.60
C THR A 235 11.70 -5.17 0.47
N PRO A 236 12.73 -5.69 -0.22
CA PRO A 236 12.55 -6.79 -1.17
C PRO A 236 11.98 -8.07 -0.55
N ASP A 237 12.23 -8.31 0.73
CA ASP A 237 11.94 -9.58 1.37
C ASP A 237 10.68 -9.57 2.24
N TYR A 238 10.27 -8.39 2.68
CA TYR A 238 9.09 -8.26 3.54
C TYR A 238 8.51 -6.84 3.54
N ILE A 239 7.26 -6.75 3.95
CA ILE A 239 6.56 -5.54 4.36
C ILE A 239 6.17 -5.72 5.82
N LYS A 240 6.56 -4.79 6.68
CA LYS A 240 6.23 -4.77 8.11
C LYS A 240 5.46 -3.52 8.45
N TRP A 241 4.35 -3.68 9.17
CA TRP A 241 3.52 -2.59 9.65
C TRP A 241 3.74 -2.36 11.13
N TYR A 242 3.77 -1.10 11.52
CA TYR A 242 3.92 -0.70 12.92
C TYR A 242 2.88 0.37 13.25
N PHE A 243 2.37 0.30 14.47
CA PHE A 243 1.48 1.30 15.05
C PHE A 243 2.07 1.79 16.37
N ASN A 244 2.30 3.10 16.49
CA ASN A 244 2.97 3.72 17.65
C ASN A 244 4.27 2.99 18.06
N GLY A 245 5.08 2.59 17.07
CA GLY A 245 6.34 1.87 17.26
C GLY A 245 6.20 0.34 17.43
N THR A 246 5.01 -0.17 17.68
CA THR A 246 4.75 -1.60 17.87
C THR A 246 4.60 -2.31 16.52
N LEU A 247 5.31 -3.42 16.32
CA LEU A 247 5.14 -4.28 15.14
C LEU A 247 3.77 -4.96 15.19
N MET A 248 2.95 -4.68 14.19
CA MET A 248 1.58 -5.21 14.08
C MET A 248 1.48 -6.40 13.13
N ARG A 249 2.21 -6.34 11.99
CA ARG A 249 2.11 -7.36 10.95
C ARG A 249 3.42 -7.47 10.19
N THR A 250 3.71 -8.68 9.73
CA THR A 250 4.75 -8.95 8.73
C THR A 250 4.14 -9.72 7.56
N PHE A 251 4.38 -9.25 6.35
CA PHE A 251 4.08 -9.99 5.12
C PHE A 251 5.41 -10.25 4.40
N THR A 252 5.71 -11.52 4.18
CA THR A 252 7.01 -11.97 3.68
C THR A 252 6.92 -12.36 2.21
N ASN A 253 7.93 -12.01 1.44
CA ASN A 253 8.10 -12.50 0.09
C ASN A 253 8.40 -14.01 0.13
N ASN A 254 7.48 -14.79 -0.40
CA ASN A 254 7.56 -16.25 -0.40
C ASN A 254 8.03 -16.83 -1.74
N GLY A 255 8.56 -15.99 -2.62
CA GLY A 255 9.08 -16.41 -3.93
C GLY A 255 8.01 -16.74 -4.97
N ASN A 256 6.76 -16.31 -4.77
CA ASN A 256 5.64 -16.58 -5.70
C ASN A 256 5.67 -15.75 -7.01
N GLY A 257 6.79 -15.14 -7.31
CA GLY A 257 6.96 -14.30 -8.50
C GLY A 257 6.23 -12.97 -8.41
N TYR A 258 6.20 -12.25 -9.53
CA TYR A 258 5.55 -10.94 -9.60
C TYR A 258 4.06 -11.00 -9.23
N ASP A 259 3.36 -12.04 -9.66
CA ASP A 259 1.93 -12.21 -9.40
C ASP A 259 1.61 -12.31 -7.89
N GLY A 260 2.56 -12.79 -7.09
CA GLY A 260 2.43 -12.88 -5.63
C GLY A 260 3.16 -11.79 -4.88
N TRP A 261 4.15 -11.14 -5.51
CA TRP A 261 5.00 -10.09 -4.91
C TRP A 261 5.31 -8.95 -5.88
N PRO A 262 4.34 -8.12 -6.24
CA PRO A 262 4.57 -6.96 -7.13
C PRO A 262 5.32 -5.81 -6.45
N PHE A 263 5.66 -5.95 -5.17
CA PHE A 263 6.22 -4.89 -4.31
C PHE A 263 7.70 -4.59 -4.58
N ASN A 264 8.26 -5.13 -5.66
CA ASN A 264 9.61 -4.78 -6.14
C ASN A 264 9.60 -3.60 -7.12
N ASP A 265 8.44 -3.04 -7.40
CA ASP A 265 8.26 -1.90 -8.31
C ASP A 265 8.29 -0.57 -7.57
N TYR A 266 8.17 0.53 -8.30
CA TYR A 266 7.98 1.86 -7.71
C TYR A 266 6.52 2.06 -7.35
N PHE A 267 6.28 2.68 -6.20
CA PHE A 267 4.94 2.98 -5.68
C PHE A 267 4.79 4.46 -5.40
N ASP A 268 3.63 5.00 -5.68
CA ASP A 268 3.20 6.28 -5.15
C ASP A 268 2.47 6.09 -3.81
N LEU A 269 2.44 7.13 -3.00
CA LEU A 269 1.70 7.18 -1.76
C LEU A 269 0.38 7.91 -1.98
N ASN A 270 -0.70 7.28 -1.57
CA ASN A 270 -2.06 7.82 -1.63
C ASN A 270 -2.59 8.05 -0.21
N ILE A 271 -3.25 9.17 0.01
CA ILE A 271 -3.92 9.51 1.26
C ILE A 271 -5.30 10.05 0.93
N CYS A 272 -6.34 9.44 1.45
CA CYS A 272 -7.71 9.85 1.19
C CYS A 272 -8.64 9.68 2.40
N LEU A 273 -9.78 10.32 2.32
CA LEU A 273 -10.91 10.10 3.20
C LEU A 273 -12.13 9.79 2.33
N SER A 274 -12.40 8.51 2.14
CA SER A 274 -13.56 8.05 1.38
C SER A 274 -14.83 8.05 2.22
N VAL A 275 -15.98 8.08 1.56
CA VAL A 275 -17.31 8.08 2.17
C VAL A 275 -18.16 6.99 1.53
N GLY A 276 -18.66 6.06 2.34
CA GLY A 276 -19.43 4.92 1.87
C GLY A 276 -18.63 3.90 1.11
N GLY A 277 -19.31 3.06 0.40
CA GLY A 277 -18.74 2.00 -0.42
C GLY A 277 -18.75 0.62 0.24
N ASP A 278 -18.24 -0.37 -0.50
CA ASP A 278 -18.36 -1.79 -0.14
C ASP A 278 -17.64 -2.13 1.17
N PHE A 279 -16.57 -1.41 1.47
CA PHE A 279 -15.74 -1.70 2.66
C PHE A 279 -16.36 -1.22 3.97
N VAL A 280 -16.98 -0.05 3.98
CA VAL A 280 -17.53 0.59 5.21
C VAL A 280 -19.05 0.60 5.25
N GLY A 281 -19.70 0.29 4.11
CA GLY A 281 -21.15 0.35 3.93
C GLY A 281 -21.66 1.78 3.73
N ASN A 282 -22.92 1.87 3.33
CA ASN A 282 -23.55 3.12 2.91
C ASN A 282 -24.48 3.73 3.98
N ASN A 283 -24.40 3.27 5.22
CA ASN A 283 -25.08 3.89 6.34
C ASN A 283 -24.22 5.04 6.92
N ILE A 284 -24.29 6.20 6.27
CA ILE A 284 -23.40 7.32 6.57
C ILE A 284 -23.89 8.09 7.79
N ASN A 285 -23.04 8.22 8.80
CA ASN A 285 -23.31 9.10 9.95
C ASN A 285 -23.07 10.57 9.55
N LYS A 286 -24.13 11.22 9.04
CA LYS A 286 -24.07 12.63 8.61
C LYS A 286 -23.76 13.60 9.75
N VAL A 287 -24.03 13.23 11.01
CA VAL A 287 -23.73 14.05 12.19
C VAL A 287 -22.21 14.12 12.44
N ALA A 288 -21.47 13.12 11.98
CA ALA A 288 -20.00 13.12 12.06
C ALA A 288 -19.35 14.05 11.03
N MET A 289 -20.11 14.71 10.17
CA MET A 289 -19.58 15.63 9.15
C MET A 289 -19.77 17.10 9.55
N PRO A 290 -18.78 17.97 9.25
CA PRO A 290 -17.55 17.70 8.50
C PRO A 290 -16.60 16.75 9.25
N ALA A 291 -16.16 15.69 8.57
CA ALA A 291 -15.18 14.75 9.10
C ALA A 291 -13.77 15.14 8.62
N ILE A 292 -12.81 15.19 9.53
CA ILE A 292 -11.48 15.70 9.21
C ILE A 292 -10.43 14.64 9.55
N MET A 293 -9.70 14.20 8.52
CA MET A 293 -8.46 13.48 8.66
C MET A 293 -7.33 14.50 8.74
N GLU A 294 -6.55 14.48 9.82
CA GLU A 294 -5.44 15.40 10.04
C GLU A 294 -4.11 14.65 9.99
N ILE A 295 -3.14 15.16 9.25
CA ILE A 295 -1.80 14.58 9.15
C ILE A 295 -0.77 15.63 9.56
N GLU A 296 0.03 15.33 10.61
CA GLU A 296 1.12 16.22 11.06
C GLU A 296 2.32 16.14 10.13
N TYR A 297 2.69 14.92 9.71
CA TYR A 297 3.79 14.72 8.77
C TYR A 297 3.68 13.43 8.00
N VAL A 298 4.31 13.43 6.85
CA VAL A 298 4.66 12.25 6.05
C VAL A 298 6.18 12.25 5.88
N ARG A 299 6.86 11.21 6.36
CA ARG A 299 8.31 11.07 6.27
C ARG A 299 8.66 9.76 5.60
N TYR A 300 9.56 9.84 4.63
CA TYR A 300 10.09 8.68 3.95
C TYR A 300 11.60 8.61 4.11
N TYR A 301 12.07 7.42 4.43
CA TYR A 301 13.47 7.06 4.60
C TYR A 301 13.82 5.97 3.61
N ALA A 302 14.62 6.29 2.62
CA ALA A 302 15.02 5.32 1.59
C ALA A 302 15.80 4.15 2.19
N LEU A 303 15.60 2.98 1.62
CA LEU A 303 16.45 1.82 1.91
C LEU A 303 17.85 2.08 1.32
N ILE A 304 18.89 2.08 2.16
CA ILE A 304 20.26 2.41 1.77
C ILE A 304 21.20 1.20 1.76
N ASN A 305 20.83 0.10 2.40
CA ASN A 305 21.60 -1.12 2.43
C ASN A 305 20.78 -2.26 1.80
N LEU A 306 20.88 -2.35 0.50
CA LEU A 306 20.39 -3.51 -0.22
C LEU A 306 21.53 -4.52 -0.19
N ASN A 307 21.39 -5.53 0.68
CA ASN A 307 22.40 -6.54 0.85
C ASN A 307 22.75 -7.19 -0.50
N LYS A 308 24.03 -7.49 -0.71
CA LYS A 308 24.52 -8.21 -1.90
C LYS A 308 23.85 -9.58 -2.12
N LYS A 309 23.08 -10.07 -1.15
CA LYS A 309 22.23 -11.27 -1.26
C LYS A 309 20.84 -10.98 -1.81
N SER A 310 20.31 -9.77 -1.67
CA SER A 310 19.14 -9.37 -2.46
C SER A 310 19.65 -9.09 -3.87
N GLN A 311 19.63 -10.11 -4.71
CA GLN A 311 20.12 -10.08 -6.11
C GLN A 311 19.30 -9.09 -6.98
N TYR A 312 18.42 -8.32 -6.40
CA TYR A 312 17.31 -7.63 -6.98
C TYR A 312 17.57 -6.18 -7.39
N VAL A 313 18.73 -5.62 -7.04
CA VAL A 313 18.88 -4.16 -7.15
C VAL A 313 20.04 -3.71 -8.00
N GLN A 314 20.86 -4.61 -8.44
CA GLN A 314 22.03 -4.18 -9.22
C GLN A 314 22.01 -4.76 -10.62
N ASN A 315 21.25 -4.12 -11.48
CA ASN A 315 21.65 -4.16 -12.86
C ASN A 315 21.85 -2.73 -13.37
N PRO A 316 23.08 -2.27 -13.53
CA PRO A 316 23.36 -0.98 -14.15
C PRO A 316 23.01 -0.98 -15.64
N ILE A 317 22.73 -2.15 -16.21
CA ILE A 317 22.27 -2.29 -17.59
C ILE A 317 20.86 -1.73 -17.64
N GLN A 318 20.71 -0.64 -18.41
CA GLN A 318 19.39 -0.07 -18.68
C GLN A 318 18.80 -0.83 -19.87
N PRO A 319 17.75 -1.64 -19.68
CA PRO A 319 17.02 -2.24 -20.79
C PRO A 319 16.51 -1.17 -21.73
N ARG A 320 16.57 -1.43 -23.01
CA ARG A 320 16.08 -0.50 -24.05
C ARG A 320 15.02 -1.17 -24.90
N LEU A 321 13.91 -0.50 -25.01
CA LEU A 321 12.83 -0.87 -25.90
C LEU A 321 13.00 -0.18 -27.24
N SER A 322 12.93 -0.93 -28.34
CA SER A 322 13.02 -0.40 -29.69
C SER A 322 11.91 -0.98 -30.59
N PRO A 323 11.11 -0.14 -31.22
CA PRO A 323 10.98 1.30 -30.94
C PRO A 323 10.31 1.56 -29.59
N ALA A 324 10.60 2.69 -28.95
CA ALA A 324 9.91 3.10 -27.72
C ALA A 324 8.48 3.58 -27.98
N SER A 325 8.20 4.02 -29.20
CA SER A 325 6.86 4.35 -29.68
C SER A 325 6.73 3.98 -31.15
N ALA A 326 5.54 3.59 -31.56
CA ALA A 326 5.25 3.25 -32.95
C ALA A 326 3.80 3.57 -33.31
N LYS A 327 3.54 3.58 -34.60
CA LYS A 327 2.21 3.68 -35.18
C LYS A 327 1.92 2.43 -36.02
N ILE A 328 0.71 1.91 -35.92
CA ILE A 328 0.26 0.77 -36.71
C ILE A 328 -0.95 1.15 -37.53
N VAL A 329 -0.91 0.83 -38.84
CA VAL A 329 -2.04 1.00 -39.73
C VAL A 329 -3.04 -0.15 -39.60
N LYS A 330 -4.27 0.06 -40.09
CA LYS A 330 -5.44 -0.83 -39.89
C LYS A 330 -5.22 -2.33 -40.22
N SER A 331 -4.26 -2.67 -41.07
CA SER A 331 -3.93 -4.07 -41.44
C SER A 331 -2.46 -4.42 -41.17
N GLY A 332 -1.78 -3.60 -40.38
CA GLY A 332 -0.34 -3.72 -40.16
C GLY A 332 0.03 -4.56 -38.91
N SER A 333 1.32 -4.65 -38.72
CA SER A 333 1.93 -5.18 -37.51
C SER A 333 3.14 -4.35 -37.11
N GLN A 334 3.43 -4.34 -35.81
CA GLN A 334 4.62 -3.69 -35.26
C GLN A 334 5.37 -4.65 -34.36
N THR A 335 6.65 -4.76 -34.65
CA THR A 335 7.54 -5.54 -33.80
C THR A 335 8.27 -4.62 -32.81
N PHE A 336 8.28 -5.04 -31.56
CA PHE A 336 9.05 -4.43 -30.49
C PHE A 336 10.14 -5.38 -30.02
N THR A 337 11.31 -4.85 -29.77
CA THR A 337 12.47 -5.62 -29.31
C THR A 337 13.04 -4.97 -28.06
N VAL A 338 13.33 -5.76 -27.05
CA VAL A 338 14.06 -5.32 -25.88
C VAL A 338 15.49 -5.77 -25.98
N THR A 339 16.42 -4.84 -25.83
CA THR A 339 17.85 -5.08 -25.77
C THR A 339 18.37 -4.85 -24.35
N ASN A 340 19.57 -5.30 -24.07
CA ASN A 340 20.18 -5.24 -22.73
C ASN A 340 19.32 -5.95 -21.67
N VAL A 341 18.76 -7.10 -22.04
CA VAL A 341 18.02 -7.95 -21.11
C VAL A 341 18.98 -8.42 -20.01
N PRO A 342 18.62 -8.21 -18.73
CA PRO A 342 19.46 -8.68 -17.63
C PRO A 342 19.67 -10.20 -17.68
N ALA A 343 20.87 -10.63 -17.33
CA ALA A 343 21.16 -12.07 -17.28
C ALA A 343 20.26 -12.80 -16.29
N ASN A 344 19.87 -14.02 -16.61
CA ASN A 344 19.00 -14.87 -15.78
C ASN A 344 17.61 -14.27 -15.49
N THR A 345 17.10 -13.43 -16.40
CA THR A 345 15.73 -12.92 -16.31
C THR A 345 14.88 -13.39 -17.48
N THR A 346 13.58 -13.52 -17.25
CA THR A 346 12.56 -13.67 -18.28
C THR A 346 11.95 -12.32 -18.61
N VAL A 347 11.61 -12.11 -19.89
CA VAL A 347 10.99 -10.87 -20.35
C VAL A 347 9.48 -11.04 -20.34
N HIS A 348 8.81 -10.19 -19.59
CA HIS A 348 7.35 -10.16 -19.48
C HIS A 348 6.82 -8.87 -20.07
N TRP A 349 5.79 -8.97 -20.88
CA TRP A 349 5.11 -7.85 -21.53
C TRP A 349 3.72 -7.70 -20.93
N TYR A 350 3.36 -6.48 -20.61
CA TYR A 350 2.05 -6.17 -20.02
C TYR A 350 1.38 -5.05 -20.79
N ALA A 351 0.09 -5.20 -21.04
CA ALA A 351 -0.75 -4.16 -21.62
C ALA A 351 -2.17 -4.27 -21.07
N LEU A 352 -2.80 -3.15 -20.82
CA LEU A 352 -4.17 -3.09 -20.28
C LEU A 352 -4.37 -3.96 -19.03
N GLY A 353 -3.35 -4.02 -18.17
CA GLY A 353 -3.39 -4.81 -16.95
C GLY A 353 -3.19 -6.32 -17.11
N ASN A 354 -2.94 -6.80 -18.33
CA ASN A 354 -2.76 -8.22 -18.61
C ASN A 354 -1.31 -8.55 -18.93
N ASP A 355 -0.86 -9.71 -18.49
CA ASP A 355 0.38 -10.33 -18.96
C ASP A 355 0.15 -10.88 -20.37
N LEU A 356 0.93 -10.41 -21.34
CA LEU A 356 0.76 -10.76 -22.74
C LEU A 356 1.20 -12.17 -23.09
N ARG A 357 1.83 -12.90 -22.17
CA ARG A 357 2.10 -14.34 -22.34
C ARG A 357 0.82 -15.15 -22.56
N GLY A 358 -0.27 -14.74 -21.92
CA GLY A 358 -1.60 -15.34 -22.15
C GLY A 358 -2.12 -15.19 -23.60
N PHE A 359 -1.53 -14.26 -24.37
CA PHE A 359 -1.81 -14.04 -25.79
C PHE A 359 -0.69 -14.54 -26.69
N GLY A 360 0.21 -15.38 -26.19
CA GLY A 360 1.34 -15.95 -26.94
C GLY A 360 2.50 -14.97 -27.20
N LEU A 361 2.52 -13.82 -26.53
CA LEU A 361 3.57 -12.81 -26.67
C LEU A 361 4.57 -12.91 -25.52
N SER A 362 5.76 -13.40 -25.80
CA SER A 362 6.81 -13.62 -24.80
C SER A 362 8.21 -13.44 -25.36
N GLY A 363 9.21 -13.38 -24.49
CA GLY A 363 10.62 -13.24 -24.85
C GLY A 363 11.02 -11.79 -25.16
N SER A 364 12.23 -11.59 -25.63
CA SER A 364 12.81 -10.28 -25.87
C SER A 364 12.25 -9.55 -27.13
N LYS A 365 11.40 -10.23 -27.90
CA LYS A 365 10.81 -9.69 -29.11
C LYS A 365 9.37 -10.12 -29.22
N ILE A 366 8.45 -9.16 -29.38
CA ILE A 366 7.04 -9.41 -29.65
C ILE A 366 6.58 -8.67 -30.91
N THR A 367 5.57 -9.22 -31.58
CA THR A 367 4.91 -8.54 -32.70
C THR A 367 3.44 -8.35 -32.37
N ILE A 368 2.98 -7.11 -32.35
CA ILE A 368 1.59 -6.76 -32.12
C ILE A 368 0.95 -6.47 -33.48
N THR A 369 -0.17 -7.10 -33.76
CA THR A 369 -0.93 -6.90 -35.00
C THR A 369 -2.15 -6.01 -34.76
N SER A 370 -2.63 -5.36 -35.80
CA SER A 370 -3.87 -4.58 -35.72
C SER A 370 -5.07 -5.44 -35.31
N ALA A 371 -5.10 -6.72 -35.71
CA ALA A 371 -6.15 -7.66 -35.33
C ALA A 371 -6.15 -7.91 -33.79
N MET A 372 -4.98 -8.02 -33.17
CA MET A 372 -4.87 -8.16 -31.71
C MET A 372 -5.39 -6.91 -30.98
N LEU A 373 -5.11 -5.72 -31.51
CA LEU A 373 -5.57 -4.48 -30.93
C LEU A 373 -7.09 -4.32 -31.03
N GLN A 374 -7.66 -4.70 -32.19
CA GLN A 374 -9.12 -4.69 -32.41
C GLN A 374 -9.83 -5.71 -31.50
N ALA A 375 -9.27 -6.91 -31.35
CA ALA A 375 -9.77 -7.92 -30.39
C ALA A 375 -9.72 -7.40 -28.95
N GLY A 376 -8.77 -6.53 -28.60
CA GLY A 376 -8.69 -5.81 -27.33
C GLY A 376 -9.59 -4.58 -27.23
N GLY A 377 -10.48 -4.33 -28.21
CA GLY A 377 -11.40 -3.19 -28.20
C GLY A 377 -10.77 -1.85 -28.58
N LEU A 378 -9.57 -1.85 -29.14
CA LEU A 378 -8.88 -0.63 -29.55
C LEU A 378 -9.21 -0.29 -31.01
N SER A 379 -9.49 0.98 -31.29
CA SER A 379 -9.86 1.50 -32.60
C SER A 379 -8.85 2.55 -33.10
N SER A 380 -9.03 3.02 -34.35
CA SER A 380 -8.23 4.13 -34.91
C SER A 380 -8.26 5.34 -33.96
N GLY A 381 -7.11 5.95 -33.77
CA GLY A 381 -6.90 7.05 -32.83
C GLY A 381 -6.56 6.61 -31.40
N SER A 382 -6.78 5.35 -31.06
CA SER A 382 -6.42 4.81 -29.73
C SER A 382 -4.90 4.65 -29.58
N SER A 383 -4.41 4.84 -28.38
CA SER A 383 -3.03 4.53 -27.99
C SER A 383 -3.01 3.42 -26.95
N LEU A 384 -2.18 2.41 -27.19
CA LEU A 384 -1.87 1.36 -26.25
C LEU A 384 -0.52 1.66 -25.60
N GLU A 385 -0.51 1.85 -24.32
CA GLU A 385 0.75 1.74 -23.55
C GLU A 385 0.96 0.29 -23.11
N PHE A 386 2.21 -0.12 -23.13
CA PHE A 386 2.64 -1.41 -22.66
C PHE A 386 3.93 -1.28 -21.86
N PHE A 387 4.16 -2.25 -21.00
CA PHE A 387 5.30 -2.31 -20.11
C PHE A 387 6.09 -3.59 -20.39
N VAL A 388 7.38 -3.50 -20.20
CA VAL A 388 8.27 -4.65 -20.29
C VAL A 388 9.01 -4.80 -18.98
N ASP A 389 8.90 -5.96 -18.40
CA ASP A 389 9.51 -6.32 -17.14
C ASP A 389 10.52 -7.45 -17.30
N PHE A 390 11.51 -7.48 -16.44
CA PHE A 390 12.56 -8.49 -16.41
C PHE A 390 12.47 -9.22 -15.09
N ILE A 391 11.99 -10.45 -15.12
CA ILE A 391 11.71 -11.24 -13.93
C ILE A 391 12.75 -12.33 -13.81
N ASP A 392 13.45 -12.39 -12.66
CA ASP A 392 14.44 -13.43 -12.39
C ASP A 392 13.81 -14.76 -11.98
N ALA A 393 14.65 -15.78 -11.73
CA ALA A 393 14.20 -17.10 -11.31
C ALA A 393 13.44 -17.11 -9.97
N ASN A 394 13.57 -16.06 -9.16
CA ASN A 394 12.88 -15.88 -7.89
C ASN A 394 11.62 -15.01 -8.02
N GLY A 395 11.27 -14.65 -9.25
CA GLY A 395 10.08 -13.87 -9.54
C GLY A 395 10.22 -12.37 -9.28
N VAL A 396 11.47 -11.87 -9.24
CA VAL A 396 11.72 -10.48 -8.92
C VAL A 396 11.90 -9.66 -10.16
N SER A 397 11.14 -8.58 -10.24
CA SER A 397 11.17 -7.62 -11.31
C SER A 397 12.40 -6.72 -11.20
N SER A 398 13.19 -6.64 -12.24
CA SER A 398 14.11 -5.54 -12.46
C SER A 398 13.42 -4.46 -13.31
N LYS A 399 13.98 -3.29 -13.34
CA LYS A 399 13.40 -2.06 -13.91
C LYS A 399 12.62 -2.27 -15.21
N ALA A 400 11.33 -1.92 -15.16
CA ALA A 400 10.44 -1.92 -16.31
C ALA A 400 10.83 -0.82 -17.33
N THR A 401 10.63 -1.09 -18.60
CA THR A 401 10.64 -0.08 -19.65
C THR A 401 9.26 0.05 -20.29
N ARG A 402 8.92 1.22 -20.78
CA ARG A 402 7.60 1.54 -21.31
C ARG A 402 7.64 1.76 -22.81
N GLY A 403 6.55 1.40 -23.48
CA GLY A 403 6.34 1.69 -24.88
C GLY A 403 4.93 2.14 -25.17
N THR A 404 4.76 2.81 -26.30
CA THR A 404 3.45 3.29 -26.77
C THR A 404 3.22 2.87 -28.22
N LEU A 405 2.03 2.34 -28.51
CA LEU A 405 1.58 2.00 -29.84
C LEU A 405 0.29 2.75 -30.15
N THR A 406 0.32 3.60 -31.19
CA THR A 406 -0.86 4.33 -31.64
C THR A 406 -1.44 3.69 -32.89
N ILE A 407 -2.75 3.50 -32.95
CA ILE A 407 -3.48 2.96 -34.11
C ILE A 407 -3.84 4.14 -35.03
N GLN A 408 -3.43 4.06 -36.29
CA GLN A 408 -3.78 5.05 -37.33
C GLN A 408 -5.03 4.63 -38.09
#